data_b944321736e9818515e8e0d304255ab3
#
_entry.id   b944321736e9818515e8e0d304255ab3
#
_cell.length_a   1.000
_cell.length_b   1.000
_cell.length_c   1.000
_cell.angle_alpha   90.00
_cell.angle_beta   90.00
_cell.angle_gamma   90.00
#
_symmetry.space_group_name_H-M   'P 1'
#
loop_
_entity.id
_entity.type
_entity.pdbx_description
1 polymer ?
#
loop_
_entity_poly.entity_id
_entity_poly.type
_entity_poly.pdbx_seq_one_letter_code
_entity_poly.pdbx_strand_id
1 'polypeptide(L)'
;MFEFLKRDTQDDTQQIQDEFVANVQAAADGFVADFARDDLVLDYSAASLRAVDMLLGQAALRKLELSSLQSLGAASYVYEVARRAHGGLYEVCDDDDPVVLVTGEPEFDVCLCAISKVENAARGTDRGDSLPEFYQRFAAGVAARTSEVIR
;
A
#
# COMPACT_ATOMS: atom_id res chain seq x y z
N MET A 1 16.32 -22.97 -27.38
CA MET A 1 17.29 -22.37 -26.44
C MET A 1 16.86 -21.01 -25.94
N PHE A 2 16.43 -20.11 -26.81
CA PHE A 2 15.90 -18.78 -26.40
C PHE A 2 14.59 -18.82 -25.62
N GLU A 3 13.68 -19.73 -25.92
CA GLU A 3 12.42 -19.90 -25.19
C GLU A 3 12.62 -20.39 -23.77
N PHE A 4 13.64 -21.22 -23.55
CA PHE A 4 13.99 -21.73 -22.22
C PHE A 4 14.49 -20.58 -21.31
N LEU A 5 15.32 -19.68 -21.83
CA LEU A 5 15.81 -18.50 -21.10
C LEU A 5 14.70 -17.51 -20.78
N LYS A 6 13.73 -17.32 -21.67
CA LYS A 6 12.54 -16.47 -21.42
C LYS A 6 11.66 -17.05 -20.32
N ARG A 7 11.49 -18.36 -20.28
CA ARG A 7 10.70 -19.03 -19.23
C ARG A 7 11.37 -18.87 -17.88
N ASP A 8 12.67 -19.10 -17.78
CA ASP A 8 13.41 -18.95 -16.53
C ASP A 8 13.34 -17.51 -16.01
N THR A 9 13.46 -16.50 -16.87
CA THR A 9 13.36 -15.08 -16.50
C THR A 9 11.95 -14.72 -16.05
N GLN A 10 10.89 -15.24 -16.70
CA GLN A 10 9.52 -15.03 -16.31
C GLN A 10 9.19 -15.71 -15.00
N ASP A 11 9.66 -16.93 -14.78
CA ASP A 11 9.48 -17.68 -13.55
C ASP A 11 10.18 -16.96 -12.38
N ASP A 12 11.40 -16.45 -12.58
CA ASP A 12 12.12 -15.67 -11.58
C ASP A 12 11.40 -14.37 -11.24
N THR A 13 10.88 -13.66 -12.24
CA THR A 13 10.10 -12.43 -12.05
C THR A 13 8.82 -12.71 -11.27
N GLN A 14 8.12 -13.78 -11.61
CA GLN A 14 6.91 -14.19 -10.90
C GLN A 14 7.22 -14.59 -9.46
N GLN A 15 8.31 -15.31 -9.23
CA GLN A 15 8.74 -15.69 -7.89
C GLN A 15 9.08 -14.47 -7.04
N ILE A 16 9.75 -13.46 -7.60
CA ILE A 16 10.06 -12.21 -6.91
C ILE A 16 8.77 -11.48 -6.52
N GLN A 17 7.78 -11.40 -7.42
CA GLN A 17 6.47 -10.81 -7.14
C GLN A 17 5.74 -11.57 -6.03
N ASP A 18 5.74 -12.88 -6.08
CA ASP A 18 5.11 -13.71 -5.06
C ASP A 18 5.73 -13.47 -3.67
N GLU A 19 7.03 -13.29 -3.60
CA GLU A 19 7.74 -12.96 -2.36
C GLU A 19 7.38 -11.55 -1.88
N PHE A 20 7.29 -10.56 -2.77
CA PHE A 20 6.84 -9.21 -2.44
C PHE A 20 5.43 -9.24 -1.86
N VAL A 21 4.50 -9.90 -2.54
CA VAL A 21 3.11 -10.01 -2.08
C VAL A 21 3.07 -10.67 -0.70
N ALA A 22 3.79 -11.76 -0.51
CA ALA A 22 3.84 -12.46 0.77
C ALA A 22 4.38 -11.57 1.89
N ASN A 23 5.43 -10.80 1.64
CA ASN A 23 6.04 -9.89 2.62
C ASN A 23 5.12 -8.72 2.97
N VAL A 24 4.51 -8.10 1.97
CA VAL A 24 3.57 -6.99 2.18
C VAL A 24 2.34 -7.49 2.94
N GLN A 25 1.81 -8.64 2.53
CA GLN A 25 0.66 -9.25 3.20
C GLN A 25 0.97 -9.60 4.65
N ALA A 26 2.14 -10.16 4.92
CA ALA A 26 2.55 -10.50 6.29
C ALA A 26 2.65 -9.26 7.18
N ALA A 27 3.21 -8.17 6.66
CA ALA A 27 3.29 -6.90 7.38
C ALA A 27 1.89 -6.32 7.65
N ALA A 28 1.01 -6.36 6.65
CA ALA A 28 -0.39 -5.91 6.78
C ALA A 28 -1.15 -6.76 7.80
N ASP A 29 -1.02 -8.08 7.74
CA ASP A 29 -1.67 -9.00 8.69
C ASP A 29 -1.17 -8.77 10.12
N GLY A 30 0.11 -8.46 10.29
CA GLY A 30 0.68 -8.07 11.58
C GLY A 30 0.05 -6.81 12.14
N PHE A 31 -0.18 -5.82 11.30
CA PHE A 31 -0.90 -4.60 11.67
C PHE A 31 -2.35 -4.91 12.08
N VAL A 32 -3.04 -5.76 11.32
CA VAL A 32 -4.39 -6.22 11.66
C VAL A 32 -4.39 -6.90 13.03
N ALA A 33 -3.44 -7.81 13.27
CA ALA A 33 -3.34 -8.53 14.54
C ALA A 33 -3.13 -7.57 15.72
N ASP A 34 -2.37 -6.50 15.53
CA ASP A 34 -2.08 -5.53 16.58
C ASP A 34 -3.25 -4.61 16.90
N PHE A 35 -4.06 -4.23 15.92
CA PHE A 35 -5.04 -3.14 16.06
C PHE A 35 -6.49 -3.52 15.83
N ALA A 36 -6.81 -4.61 15.13
CA ALA A 36 -8.19 -5.01 14.89
C ALA A 36 -8.89 -5.41 16.20
N ARG A 37 -10.12 -4.94 16.37
CA ARG A 37 -11.00 -5.29 17.49
C ARG A 37 -12.45 -5.04 17.08
N ASP A 38 -13.41 -5.35 17.94
CA ASP A 38 -14.83 -5.30 17.60
C ASP A 38 -15.30 -3.93 17.11
N ASP A 39 -14.73 -2.84 17.67
CA ASP A 39 -15.05 -1.46 17.28
C ASP A 39 -14.10 -0.88 16.25
N LEU A 40 -13.14 -1.65 15.76
CA LEU A 40 -12.15 -1.22 14.77
C LEU A 40 -11.90 -2.34 13.77
N VAL A 41 -12.73 -2.38 12.73
CA VAL A 41 -12.74 -3.46 11.74
C VAL A 41 -11.68 -3.20 10.67
N LEU A 42 -10.76 -4.16 10.52
CA LEU A 42 -9.71 -4.15 9.50
C LEU A 42 -9.88 -5.40 8.61
N ASP A 43 -10.78 -5.30 7.64
CA ASP A 43 -11.19 -6.40 6.76
C ASP A 43 -10.68 -6.24 5.32
N TYR A 44 -9.72 -5.36 5.10
CA TYR A 44 -9.15 -5.05 3.79
C TYR A 44 -10.13 -4.39 2.81
N SER A 45 -11.29 -3.93 3.27
CA SER A 45 -12.20 -3.12 2.46
C SER A 45 -11.69 -1.68 2.34
N ALA A 46 -12.10 -0.98 1.29
CA ALA A 46 -11.82 0.46 1.16
C ALA A 46 -12.39 1.24 2.35
N ALA A 47 -13.57 0.85 2.84
CA ALA A 47 -14.21 1.50 3.99
C ALA A 47 -13.36 1.40 5.26
N SER A 48 -12.57 0.32 5.43
CA SER A 48 -11.72 0.13 6.61
C SER A 48 -10.55 1.12 6.67
N LEU A 49 -10.23 1.82 5.59
CA LEU A 49 -9.18 2.84 5.58
C LEU A 49 -9.50 4.02 6.52
N ARG A 50 -10.76 4.24 6.85
CA ARG A 50 -11.16 5.20 7.91
C ARG A 50 -10.57 4.81 9.27
N ALA A 51 -10.59 3.53 9.59
CA ALA A 51 -10.03 3.04 10.85
C ALA A 51 -8.52 3.26 10.89
N VAL A 52 -7.83 2.99 9.79
CA VAL A 52 -6.38 3.24 9.68
C VAL A 52 -6.09 4.73 9.82
N ASP A 53 -6.84 5.58 9.12
CA ASP A 53 -6.70 7.04 9.18
C ASP A 53 -6.88 7.57 10.61
N MET A 54 -7.85 7.04 11.34
CA MET A 54 -8.07 7.39 12.75
C MET A 54 -6.86 7.00 13.61
N LEU A 55 -6.30 5.81 13.42
CA LEU A 55 -5.11 5.37 14.16
C LEU A 55 -3.92 6.30 13.89
N LEU A 56 -3.70 6.68 12.63
CA LEU A 56 -2.63 7.60 12.27
C LEU A 56 -2.86 8.99 12.87
N GLY A 57 -4.11 9.44 12.93
CA GLY A 57 -4.48 10.70 13.60
C GLY A 57 -4.17 10.67 15.09
N GLN A 58 -4.42 9.55 15.77
CA GLN A 58 -4.06 9.36 17.16
C GLN A 58 -2.55 9.37 17.36
N ALA A 59 -1.80 8.78 16.44
CA ALA A 59 -0.34 8.81 16.46
C ALA A 59 0.18 10.24 16.29
N ALA A 60 -0.41 11.02 15.39
CA ALA A 60 -0.07 12.43 15.17
C ALA A 60 -0.32 13.28 16.42
N LEU A 61 -1.35 12.97 17.17
CA LEU A 61 -1.69 13.64 18.44
C LEU A 61 -0.92 13.07 19.65
N ARG A 62 -0.01 12.12 19.41
CA ARG A 62 0.78 11.44 20.44
C ARG A 62 -0.07 10.69 21.48
N LYS A 63 -1.28 10.29 21.11
CA LYS A 63 -2.16 9.43 21.90
C LYS A 63 -1.90 7.95 21.65
N LEU A 64 -1.18 7.63 20.59
CA LEU A 64 -0.78 6.29 20.20
C LEU A 64 0.66 6.34 19.72
N GLU A 65 1.47 5.40 20.16
CA GLU A 65 2.85 5.25 19.68
C GLU A 65 2.92 4.08 18.71
N LEU A 66 3.30 4.35 17.47
CA LEU A 66 3.50 3.32 16.45
C LEU A 66 4.99 3.02 16.32
N SER A 67 5.34 1.75 16.40
CA SER A 67 6.69 1.30 16.04
C SER A 67 6.92 1.46 14.55
N SER A 68 8.18 1.42 14.13
CA SER A 68 8.53 1.43 12.69
C SER A 68 7.87 0.26 11.95
N LEU A 69 7.81 -0.90 12.58
CA LEU A 69 7.17 -2.09 12.01
C LEU A 69 5.65 -1.88 11.87
N GLN A 70 5.01 -1.24 12.84
CA GLN A 70 3.58 -0.95 12.81
C GLN A 70 3.26 0.10 11.74
N SER A 71 4.10 1.11 11.57
CA SER A 71 3.94 2.10 10.49
C SER A 71 4.07 1.45 9.11
N LEU A 72 5.06 0.58 8.94
CA LEU A 72 5.22 -0.19 7.71
C LEU A 72 4.01 -1.12 7.49
N GLY A 73 3.51 -1.72 8.56
CA GLY A 73 2.30 -2.55 8.51
C GLY A 73 1.07 -1.78 8.05
N ALA A 74 0.90 -0.54 8.53
CA ALA A 74 -0.19 0.33 8.09
C ALA A 74 -0.08 0.65 6.60
N ALA A 75 1.11 1.01 6.11
CA ALA A 75 1.35 1.26 4.69
C ALA A 75 1.08 0.00 3.85
N SER A 76 1.55 -1.15 4.32
CA SER A 76 1.32 -2.45 3.68
C SER A 76 -0.17 -2.78 3.60
N TYR A 77 -0.92 -2.43 4.64
CA TYR A 77 -2.37 -2.59 4.66
C TYR A 77 -3.03 -1.76 3.55
N VAL A 78 -2.63 -0.50 3.39
CA VAL A 78 -3.14 0.37 2.31
C VAL A 78 -2.83 -0.26 0.95
N TYR A 79 -1.60 -0.73 0.75
CA TYR A 79 -1.22 -1.41 -0.50
C TYR A 79 -2.08 -2.64 -0.78
N GLU A 80 -2.35 -3.47 0.23
CA GLU A 80 -3.15 -4.67 0.05
C GLU A 80 -4.62 -4.36 -0.23
N VAL A 81 -5.19 -3.32 0.39
CA VAL A 81 -6.53 -2.85 0.03
C VAL A 81 -6.58 -2.48 -1.47
N ALA A 82 -5.61 -1.72 -1.94
CA ALA A 82 -5.53 -1.28 -3.34
C ALA A 82 -5.31 -2.45 -4.30
N ARG A 83 -4.34 -3.33 -3.99
CA ARG A 83 -4.00 -4.47 -4.85
C ARG A 83 -5.15 -5.46 -4.97
N ARG A 84 -5.83 -5.75 -3.87
CA ARG A 84 -6.96 -6.70 -3.88
C ARG A 84 -8.15 -6.20 -4.67
N ALA A 85 -8.36 -4.89 -4.69
CA ALA A 85 -9.47 -4.28 -5.42
C ALA A 85 -9.15 -4.01 -6.90
N HIS A 86 -7.91 -3.62 -7.22
CA HIS A 86 -7.55 -3.12 -8.56
C HIS A 86 -6.42 -3.88 -9.23
N GLY A 87 -5.76 -4.79 -8.53
CA GLY A 87 -4.58 -5.49 -9.04
C GLY A 87 -3.35 -4.61 -9.01
N GLY A 88 -2.28 -5.08 -9.64
CA GLY A 88 -1.03 -4.34 -9.73
C GLY A 88 0.17 -5.17 -9.29
N LEU A 89 1.35 -4.60 -9.50
CA LEU A 89 2.62 -5.21 -9.14
C LEU A 89 3.37 -4.31 -8.16
N TYR A 90 4.05 -4.93 -7.22
CA TYR A 90 4.97 -4.22 -6.34
C TYR A 90 6.29 -3.98 -7.06
N GLU A 91 6.81 -2.77 -6.97
CA GLU A 91 8.07 -2.37 -7.58
C GLU A 91 8.95 -1.67 -6.56
N VAL A 92 10.27 -1.82 -6.72
CA VAL A 92 11.27 -1.14 -5.89
C VAL A 92 11.52 0.25 -6.46
N CYS A 93 11.54 1.25 -5.58
CA CYS A 93 11.86 2.62 -5.91
C CYS A 93 13.02 3.12 -5.06
N ASP A 94 13.77 4.11 -5.56
CA ASP A 94 14.96 4.65 -4.89
C ASP A 94 14.68 5.96 -4.13
N ASP A 95 13.42 6.28 -3.85
CA ASP A 95 13.04 7.50 -3.14
C ASP A 95 12.47 7.22 -1.74
N ASP A 96 11.69 8.15 -1.21
CA ASP A 96 11.07 8.03 0.12
C ASP A 96 10.10 6.85 0.23
N ASP A 97 9.66 6.29 -0.90
CA ASP A 97 8.82 5.11 -0.97
C ASP A 97 9.61 3.97 -1.61
N PRO A 98 10.35 3.17 -0.80
CA PRO A 98 11.19 2.10 -1.34
C PRO A 98 10.41 0.99 -2.02
N VAL A 99 9.13 0.85 -1.71
CA VAL A 99 8.21 -0.08 -2.38
C VAL A 99 6.97 0.69 -2.77
N VAL A 100 6.52 0.53 -4.01
CA VAL A 100 5.31 1.15 -4.55
C VAL A 100 4.43 0.08 -5.20
N LEU A 101 3.14 0.35 -5.31
CA LEU A 101 2.21 -0.48 -6.07
C LEU A 101 1.92 0.21 -7.39
N VAL A 102 2.17 -0.47 -8.52
CA VAL A 102 1.91 0.05 -9.86
C VAL A 102 0.79 -0.76 -10.50
N THR A 103 -0.28 -0.09 -10.87
CA THR A 103 -1.48 -0.72 -11.44
C THR A 103 -1.74 -0.21 -12.86
N GLY A 104 -2.06 -1.13 -13.77
CA GLY A 104 -2.49 -0.84 -15.14
C GLY A 104 -1.49 -1.15 -16.23
N GLU A 105 -0.22 -1.42 -15.88
CA GLU A 105 0.81 -1.72 -16.88
C GLU A 105 0.40 -2.89 -17.80
N PRO A 106 0.79 -2.86 -19.07
CA PRO A 106 1.64 -1.87 -19.76
C PRO A 106 0.90 -0.67 -20.37
N GLU A 107 -0.42 -0.63 -20.31
CA GLU A 107 -1.24 0.36 -21.03
C GLU A 107 -1.21 1.74 -20.37
N PHE A 108 -1.19 1.77 -19.05
CA PHE A 108 -1.02 2.97 -18.21
C PHE A 108 -0.35 2.54 -16.90
N ASP A 109 0.06 3.49 -16.09
CA ASP A 109 0.64 3.18 -14.79
C ASP A 109 0.19 4.19 -13.72
N VAL A 110 -0.62 3.71 -12.79
CA VAL A 110 -0.94 4.46 -11.58
C VAL A 110 -0.06 3.94 -10.47
N CYS A 111 0.84 4.79 -10.00
CA CYS A 111 1.82 4.45 -8.97
C CYS A 111 1.34 4.96 -7.61
N LEU A 112 1.09 4.05 -6.68
CA LEU A 112 0.65 4.37 -5.32
C LEU A 112 1.85 4.36 -4.38
N CYS A 113 2.08 5.49 -3.69
CA CYS A 113 3.19 5.70 -2.77
C CYS A 113 2.64 5.85 -1.35
N ALA A 114 2.38 4.73 -0.66
CA ALA A 114 1.70 4.73 0.63
C ALA A 114 2.65 4.85 1.83
N ILE A 115 3.93 4.52 1.70
CA ILE A 115 4.85 4.50 2.84
C ILE A 115 5.07 5.91 3.38
N SER A 116 5.47 6.85 2.52
CA SER A 116 5.67 8.24 2.92
C SER A 116 4.36 8.89 3.39
N LYS A 117 3.25 8.57 2.75
CA LYS A 117 1.93 9.06 3.13
C LYS A 117 1.58 8.66 4.57
N VAL A 118 1.74 7.38 4.90
CA VAL A 118 1.45 6.85 6.23
C VAL A 118 2.41 7.43 7.27
N GLU A 119 3.71 7.47 6.97
CA GLU A 119 4.70 8.03 7.89
C GLU A 119 4.42 9.49 8.21
N ASN A 120 4.14 10.31 7.20
CA ASN A 120 3.84 11.72 7.38
C ASN A 120 2.53 11.93 8.16
N ALA A 121 1.51 11.12 7.87
CA ALA A 121 0.25 11.19 8.61
C ALA A 121 0.46 10.85 10.09
N ALA A 122 1.24 9.81 10.39
CA ALA A 122 1.54 9.41 11.78
C ALA A 122 2.35 10.46 12.55
N ARG A 123 3.22 11.19 11.85
CA ARG A 123 4.02 12.28 12.45
C ARG A 123 3.23 13.59 12.60
N GLY A 124 2.06 13.70 11.97
CA GLY A 124 1.30 14.94 11.92
C GLY A 124 1.85 15.97 10.94
N THR A 125 2.70 15.55 10.01
CA THR A 125 3.31 16.42 8.99
C THR A 125 2.65 16.32 7.62
N ASP A 126 1.69 15.41 7.48
CA ASP A 126 0.93 15.26 6.25
C ASP A 126 -0.12 16.39 6.16
N ARG A 127 -0.04 17.17 5.09
CA ARG A 127 -0.97 18.27 4.82
C ARG A 127 -1.91 17.97 3.65
N GLY A 128 -1.87 16.75 3.16
CA GLY A 128 -2.71 16.29 2.07
C GLY A 128 -4.05 15.76 2.56
N ASP A 129 -4.62 14.94 1.74
CA ASP A 129 -5.91 14.30 1.99
C ASP A 129 -5.82 13.18 3.05
N SER A 130 -6.97 12.77 3.55
CA SER A 130 -7.10 11.58 4.40
C SER A 130 -6.76 10.31 3.62
N LEU A 131 -6.56 9.20 4.31
CA LEU A 131 -6.33 7.91 3.63
C LEU A 131 -7.50 7.51 2.72
N PRO A 132 -8.78 7.65 3.12
CA PRO A 132 -9.88 7.38 2.20
C PRO A 132 -9.84 8.24 0.93
N GLU A 133 -9.53 9.53 1.04
CA GLU A 133 -9.41 10.43 -0.12
C GLU A 133 -8.20 10.08 -0.98
N PHE A 134 -7.08 9.77 -0.34
CA PHE A 134 -5.85 9.30 -1.00
C PHE A 134 -6.12 8.05 -1.83
N TYR A 135 -6.81 7.07 -1.24
CA TYR A 135 -7.22 5.85 -1.93
C TYR A 135 -8.16 6.16 -3.09
N GLN A 136 -9.11 7.09 -2.92
CA GLN A 136 -10.06 7.47 -3.97
C GLN A 136 -9.35 8.10 -5.17
N ARG A 137 -8.29 8.88 -4.94
CA ARG A 137 -7.49 9.41 -6.06
C ARG A 137 -6.84 8.28 -6.85
N PHE A 138 -6.31 7.28 -6.17
CA PHE A 138 -5.76 6.09 -6.81
C PHE A 138 -6.84 5.35 -7.63
N ALA A 139 -7.97 5.06 -7.02
CA ALA A 139 -9.07 4.34 -7.67
C ALA A 139 -9.60 5.10 -8.89
N ALA A 140 -9.71 6.43 -8.79
CA ALA A 140 -10.14 7.28 -9.91
C ALA A 140 -9.12 7.26 -11.05
N GLY A 141 -7.83 7.29 -10.75
CA GLY A 141 -6.76 7.17 -11.76
C GLY A 141 -6.81 5.85 -12.50
N VAL A 142 -7.04 4.76 -11.78
CA VAL A 142 -7.18 3.42 -12.38
C VAL A 142 -8.43 3.36 -13.28
N ALA A 143 -9.56 3.87 -12.79
CA ALA A 143 -10.82 3.88 -13.56
C ALA A 143 -10.70 4.73 -14.83
N ALA A 144 -10.02 5.86 -14.75
CA ALA A 144 -9.79 6.76 -15.89
C ALA A 144 -8.67 6.27 -16.82
N ARG A 145 -7.92 5.24 -16.42
CA ARG A 145 -6.77 4.70 -17.15
C ARG A 145 -5.74 5.80 -17.46
N THR A 146 -5.49 6.65 -16.47
CA THR A 146 -4.60 7.79 -16.59
C THR A 146 -3.34 7.55 -15.75
N SER A 147 -2.18 7.58 -16.39
CA SER A 147 -0.90 7.41 -15.70
C SER A 147 -0.63 8.58 -14.76
N GLU A 148 -0.38 8.29 -13.49
CA GLU A 148 -0.05 9.30 -12.49
C GLU A 148 0.63 8.68 -11.27
N VAL A 149 1.29 9.51 -10.49
CA VAL A 149 1.90 9.13 -9.21
C VAL A 149 1.02 9.70 -8.09
N ILE A 150 0.52 8.82 -7.23
CA ILE A 150 -0.34 9.18 -6.09
C ILE A 150 0.53 9.22 -4.82
N ARG A 151 0.71 10.42 -4.28
CA ARG A 151 1.47 10.69 -3.06
C ARG A 151 0.63 11.42 -2.03
#